data_048005c9ca58c9c69f5e8adff71f3895
#
_entry.id   048005c9ca58c9c69f5e8adff71f3895
#
_cell.length_a   1.000
_cell.length_b   1.000
_cell.length_c   1.000
_cell.angle_alpha   90.00
_cell.angle_beta   90.00
_cell.angle_gamma   90.00
#
_symmetry.space_group_name_H-M   'P 1'
#
loop_
_entity.id
_entity.type
_entity.pdbx_description
1 polymer ?
#
loop_
_entity_poly.entity_id
_entity_poly.type
_entity_poly.pdbx_seq_one_letter_code
_entity_poly.pdbx_strand_id
1 'polypeptide(L)'
;RTPADFDGRDYKGSYFSSGGTEYINRGRSYRKSIGQSSNQSYTNPLWTVNEQESSTRVNRVSITPQLTIKPTNWFSIITRGNLDVADDKRTYFFPVGDASSRANGQYQEDALDIRNSALDVIGKANFELSDDINLTATVGWSYNDRKYSRISGNITGFLVNSAKRTTALN
;
A
#
# COMPACT_ATOMS: atom_id res chain seq x y z
N ARG A 1 -22.83 5.30 -0.64
CA ARG A 1 -23.73 5.47 -1.80
C ARG A 1 -24.19 6.92 -1.84
N THR A 2 -23.91 7.60 -2.93
CA THR A 2 -24.31 9.00 -3.14
C THR A 2 -25.80 9.02 -3.53
N PRO A 3 -26.65 9.86 -2.94
CA PRO A 3 -28.02 10.05 -3.41
C PRO A 3 -28.05 10.50 -4.87
N ALA A 4 -29.04 10.08 -5.63
CA ALA A 4 -29.12 10.38 -7.07
C ALA A 4 -29.37 11.88 -7.36
N ASP A 5 -29.90 12.61 -6.39
CA ASP A 5 -30.19 14.05 -6.43
C ASP A 5 -29.06 14.93 -5.90
N PHE A 6 -27.92 14.33 -5.48
CA PHE A 6 -26.82 15.07 -4.92
C PHE A 6 -25.90 15.62 -6.03
N ASP A 7 -25.82 16.96 -6.13
CA ASP A 7 -24.82 17.62 -6.96
C ASP A 7 -23.49 17.75 -6.20
N GLY A 8 -22.52 16.94 -6.58
CA GLY A 8 -21.20 16.90 -5.94
C GLY A 8 -20.26 18.05 -6.33
N ARG A 9 -20.63 18.87 -7.32
CA ARG A 9 -19.74 19.94 -7.86
C ARG A 9 -19.39 20.98 -6.81
N ASP A 10 -20.31 21.25 -5.90
CA ASP A 10 -20.14 22.22 -4.82
C ASP A 10 -19.53 21.55 -3.56
N TYR A 11 -18.40 20.89 -3.74
CA TYR A 11 -17.77 20.05 -2.71
C TYR A 11 -17.04 20.82 -1.62
N LYS A 12 -16.82 22.13 -1.79
CA LYS A 12 -16.05 23.00 -0.91
C LYS A 12 -16.83 24.26 -0.57
N GLY A 13 -16.80 24.67 0.67
CA GLY A 13 -17.55 25.87 1.08
C GLY A 13 -17.36 26.26 2.53
N SER A 14 -18.00 27.36 2.90
CA SER A 14 -18.03 27.87 4.27
C SER A 14 -19.32 27.46 4.96
N TYR A 15 -19.28 27.26 6.26
CA TYR A 15 -20.46 27.09 7.11
C TYR A 15 -20.21 27.68 8.50
N PHE A 16 -21.30 28.01 9.17
CA PHE A 16 -21.27 28.48 10.55
C PHE A 16 -21.59 27.33 11.51
N SER A 17 -20.83 27.22 12.59
CA SER A 17 -21.19 26.33 13.71
C SER A 17 -22.41 26.89 14.45
N SER A 18 -23.02 26.05 15.29
CA SER A 18 -24.11 26.50 16.20
C SER A 18 -23.70 27.63 17.15
N GLY A 19 -22.40 27.79 17.41
CA GLY A 19 -21.81 28.89 18.20
C GLY A 19 -21.43 30.12 17.41
N GLY A 20 -21.81 30.22 16.11
CA GLY A 20 -21.53 31.38 15.26
C GLY A 20 -20.11 31.45 14.69
N THR A 21 -19.28 30.42 14.89
CA THR A 21 -17.93 30.36 14.29
C THR A 21 -18.03 30.00 12.83
N GLU A 22 -17.45 30.82 11.96
CA GLU A 22 -17.35 30.53 10.54
C GLU A 22 -16.17 29.60 10.27
N TYR A 23 -16.43 28.52 9.55
CA TYR A 23 -15.44 27.61 9.02
C TYR A 23 -15.37 27.76 7.51
N ILE A 24 -14.27 28.27 7.00
CA ILE A 24 -14.05 28.51 5.58
C ILE A 24 -13.34 27.33 4.90
N ASN A 25 -13.55 27.17 3.60
CA ASN A 25 -12.84 26.19 2.76
C ASN A 25 -12.93 24.72 3.26
N ARG A 26 -14.07 24.35 3.80
CA ARG A 26 -14.29 22.98 4.26
C ARG A 26 -14.99 22.10 3.22
N GLY A 27 -14.70 20.80 3.29
CA GLY A 27 -15.39 19.80 2.49
C GLY A 27 -16.85 19.73 2.85
N ARG A 28 -17.73 19.68 1.86
CA ARG A 28 -19.17 19.49 2.05
C ARG A 28 -19.51 18.01 2.04
N SER A 29 -20.19 17.54 3.07
CA SER A 29 -20.72 16.19 3.12
C SER A 29 -21.88 16.02 2.14
N TYR A 30 -21.92 14.91 1.45
CA TYR A 30 -22.99 14.61 0.48
C TYR A 30 -24.30 14.10 1.11
N ARG A 31 -24.36 13.92 2.41
CA ARG A 31 -25.56 13.45 3.11
C ARG A 31 -26.20 14.48 4.04
N LYS A 32 -25.63 15.67 4.12
CA LYS A 32 -26.16 16.72 4.98
C LYS A 32 -26.41 17.99 4.20
N SER A 33 -27.50 18.67 4.50
CA SER A 33 -27.81 19.97 3.94
C SER A 33 -26.77 20.99 4.33
N ILE A 34 -26.54 21.97 3.49
CA ILE A 34 -25.69 23.13 3.76
C ILE A 34 -26.16 23.79 5.05
N GLY A 35 -25.25 24.06 5.98
CA GLY A 35 -25.55 24.72 7.25
C GLY A 35 -26.00 23.79 8.39
N GLN A 36 -26.12 22.49 8.17
CA GLN A 36 -26.35 21.57 9.28
C GLN A 36 -25.05 21.09 9.90
N SER A 37 -24.94 21.34 11.18
CA SER A 37 -23.98 20.91 12.19
C SER A 37 -22.58 20.46 11.75
N SER A 38 -21.63 20.75 12.60
CA SER A 38 -20.19 20.42 12.57
C SER A 38 -19.81 18.97 12.24
N ASN A 39 -20.72 18.01 12.27
CA ASN A 39 -20.42 16.60 12.05
C ASN A 39 -20.65 16.19 10.60
N GLN A 40 -19.64 16.43 9.78
CA GLN A 40 -19.58 15.86 8.44
C GLN A 40 -19.19 14.38 8.55
N SER A 41 -20.16 13.49 8.42
CA SER A 41 -19.93 12.05 8.56
C SER A 41 -19.39 11.39 7.30
N TYR A 42 -19.53 12.04 6.14
CA TYR A 42 -19.19 11.47 4.84
C TYR A 42 -18.48 12.51 3.97
N THR A 43 -17.30 12.16 3.51
CA THR A 43 -16.53 13.00 2.58
C THR A 43 -17.19 13.01 1.20
N ASN A 44 -17.30 14.18 0.58
CA ASN A 44 -17.70 14.29 -0.81
C ASN A 44 -16.63 13.65 -1.71
N PRO A 45 -16.98 12.79 -2.68
CA PRO A 45 -16.03 12.18 -3.59
C PRO A 45 -15.14 13.20 -4.33
N LEU A 46 -15.69 14.36 -4.72
CA LEU A 46 -14.91 15.41 -5.37
C LEU A 46 -13.91 16.08 -4.43
N TRP A 47 -14.22 16.20 -3.13
CA TRP A 47 -13.22 16.61 -2.13
C TRP A 47 -12.06 15.63 -2.08
N THR A 48 -12.35 14.33 -2.05
CA THR A 48 -11.32 13.30 -2.01
C THR A 48 -10.38 13.37 -3.22
N VAL A 49 -10.93 13.55 -4.41
CA VAL A 49 -10.14 13.58 -5.64
C VAL A 49 -9.30 14.87 -5.79
N ASN A 50 -9.84 16.01 -5.33
CA ASN A 50 -9.22 17.31 -5.57
C ASN A 50 -8.34 17.81 -4.41
N GLU A 51 -8.63 17.41 -3.16
CA GLU A 51 -7.99 17.99 -1.98
C GLU A 51 -7.15 16.99 -1.19
N GLN A 52 -7.45 15.69 -1.28
CA GLN A 52 -6.64 14.66 -0.62
C GLN A 52 -5.53 14.20 -1.56
N GLU A 53 -4.32 14.08 -1.02
CA GLU A 53 -3.20 13.55 -1.77
C GLU A 53 -2.82 12.17 -1.24
N SER A 54 -2.71 11.19 -2.12
CA SER A 54 -2.14 9.90 -1.79
C SER A 54 -1.10 9.51 -2.83
N SER A 55 0.02 9.00 -2.37
CA SER A 55 1.10 8.57 -3.24
C SER A 55 1.63 7.22 -2.76
N THR A 56 1.86 6.32 -3.69
CA THR A 56 2.51 5.04 -3.44
C THR A 56 3.68 4.90 -4.41
N ARG A 57 4.85 4.61 -3.86
CA ARG A 57 6.06 4.36 -4.65
C ARG A 57 6.64 3.02 -4.23
N VAL A 58 6.72 2.08 -5.18
CA VAL A 58 7.29 0.75 -4.96
C VAL A 58 8.51 0.58 -5.85
N ASN A 59 9.65 0.26 -5.24
CA ASN A 59 10.84 -0.22 -5.93
C ASN A 59 10.99 -1.70 -5.59
N ARG A 60 11.04 -2.56 -6.61
CA ARG A 60 11.16 -4.01 -6.41
C ARG A 60 12.20 -4.59 -7.34
N VAL A 61 13.04 -5.45 -6.78
CA VAL A 61 14.02 -6.24 -7.52
C VAL A 61 13.77 -7.71 -7.19
N SER A 62 13.65 -8.53 -8.22
CA SER A 62 13.47 -9.98 -8.08
C SER A 62 14.50 -10.69 -8.99
N ILE A 63 15.29 -11.58 -8.39
CA ILE A 63 16.33 -12.34 -9.08
C ILE A 63 16.14 -13.81 -8.73
N THR A 64 16.11 -14.67 -9.76
CA THR A 64 15.91 -16.12 -9.58
C THR A 64 16.95 -16.89 -10.40
N PRO A 65 18.20 -17.00 -9.91
CA PRO A 65 19.22 -17.82 -10.57
C PRO A 65 18.91 -19.31 -10.42
N GLN A 66 19.22 -20.07 -11.47
CA GLN A 66 19.20 -21.52 -11.46
C GLN A 66 20.51 -22.05 -12.00
N LEU A 67 21.08 -23.04 -11.31
CA LEU A 67 22.27 -23.77 -11.74
C LEU A 67 21.90 -25.26 -11.81
N THR A 68 22.26 -25.90 -12.91
CA THR A 68 22.12 -27.34 -13.07
C THR A 68 23.52 -27.94 -13.34
N ILE A 69 23.93 -28.87 -12.48
CA ILE A 69 25.20 -29.59 -12.58
C ILE A 69 24.85 -31.06 -12.85
N LYS A 70 25.51 -31.63 -13.86
CA LYS A 70 25.39 -33.06 -14.20
C LYS A 70 26.73 -33.74 -14.03
N PRO A 71 27.12 -34.21 -12.82
CA PRO A 71 28.40 -34.87 -12.58
C PRO A 71 28.53 -36.18 -13.36
N THR A 72 27.41 -36.85 -13.62
CA THR A 72 27.32 -38.10 -14.40
C THR A 72 26.08 -38.04 -15.32
N ASN A 73 25.97 -38.99 -16.23
CA ASN A 73 24.80 -39.08 -17.14
C ASN A 73 23.50 -39.47 -16.39
N TRP A 74 23.61 -40.14 -15.27
CA TRP A 74 22.49 -40.65 -14.50
C TRP A 74 22.13 -39.74 -13.32
N PHE A 75 22.96 -38.74 -12.93
CA PHE A 75 22.73 -37.89 -11.77
C PHE A 75 22.84 -36.41 -12.12
N SER A 76 21.89 -35.61 -11.59
CA SER A 76 21.89 -34.16 -11.73
C SER A 76 21.54 -33.49 -10.40
N ILE A 77 22.15 -32.35 -10.19
CA ILE A 77 21.88 -31.45 -9.07
C ILE A 77 21.34 -30.14 -9.66
N ILE A 78 20.16 -29.72 -9.20
CA ILE A 78 19.53 -28.45 -9.57
C ILE A 78 19.52 -27.58 -8.32
N THR A 79 20.11 -26.41 -8.42
CA THR A 79 20.07 -25.40 -7.36
C THR A 79 19.34 -24.18 -7.88
N ARG A 80 18.33 -23.70 -7.14
CA ARG A 80 17.58 -22.49 -7.44
C ARG A 80 17.69 -21.54 -6.27
N GLY A 81 18.10 -20.30 -6.55
CA GLY A 81 18.02 -19.21 -5.60
C GLY A 81 16.85 -18.28 -5.96
N ASN A 82 16.26 -17.64 -4.97
CA ASN A 82 15.34 -16.52 -5.16
C ASN A 82 15.70 -15.42 -4.18
N LEU A 83 15.82 -14.21 -4.68
CA LEU A 83 15.91 -12.99 -3.88
C LEU A 83 14.89 -11.98 -4.43
N ASP A 84 13.95 -11.60 -3.60
CA ASP A 84 12.92 -10.62 -3.92
C ASP A 84 12.92 -9.55 -2.82
N VAL A 85 13.29 -8.32 -3.20
CA VAL A 85 13.39 -7.16 -2.31
C VAL A 85 12.45 -6.09 -2.83
N ALA A 86 11.62 -5.55 -1.95
CA ALA A 86 10.70 -4.46 -2.26
C ALA A 86 10.71 -3.39 -1.17
N ASP A 87 10.92 -2.14 -1.60
CA ASP A 87 10.75 -0.94 -0.79
C ASP A 87 9.43 -0.27 -1.21
N ASP A 88 8.46 -0.17 -0.32
CA ASP A 88 7.15 0.41 -0.57
C ASP A 88 6.94 1.63 0.35
N LYS A 89 6.95 2.81 -0.25
CA LYS A 89 6.71 4.08 0.45
C LYS A 89 5.33 4.61 0.08
N ARG A 90 4.49 4.83 1.11
CA ARG A 90 3.12 5.34 0.97
C ARG A 90 2.98 6.61 1.76
N THR A 91 2.37 7.62 1.15
CA THR A 91 2.03 8.88 1.82
C THR A 91 0.56 9.19 1.62
N TYR A 92 -0.08 9.68 2.67
CA TYR A 92 -1.46 10.12 2.67
C TYR A 92 -1.54 11.50 3.31
N PHE A 93 -2.13 12.44 2.62
CA PHE A 93 -2.37 13.79 3.12
C PHE A 93 -3.87 14.09 3.06
N PHE A 94 -4.41 14.51 4.19
CA PHE A 94 -5.77 14.95 4.34
C PHE A 94 -5.74 16.40 4.84
N PRO A 95 -6.20 17.38 4.06
CA PRO A 95 -6.17 18.78 4.45
C PRO A 95 -7.14 19.07 5.60
N VAL A 96 -6.93 20.20 6.26
CA VAL A 96 -7.88 20.72 7.24
C VAL A 96 -9.23 20.96 6.57
N GLY A 97 -10.31 20.52 7.21
CA GLY A 97 -11.66 20.62 6.64
C GLY A 97 -12.15 19.34 6.03
N ASP A 98 -11.38 18.25 6.08
CA ASP A 98 -11.87 16.92 5.73
C ASP A 98 -13.00 16.47 6.66
N ALA A 99 -13.78 15.50 6.22
CA ALA A 99 -14.88 14.98 7.01
C ALA A 99 -14.40 14.07 8.15
N SER A 100 -15.25 13.90 9.17
CA SER A 100 -15.05 12.93 10.24
C SER A 100 -13.84 13.23 11.13
N SER A 101 -13.09 12.20 11.52
CA SER A 101 -11.97 12.27 12.46
C SER A 101 -10.76 13.05 11.95
N ARG A 102 -10.71 13.38 10.66
CA ARG A 102 -9.59 14.09 10.02
C ARG A 102 -9.86 15.58 9.79
N ALA A 103 -10.88 16.13 10.44
CA ALA A 103 -11.29 17.53 10.26
C ALA A 103 -10.18 18.56 10.52
N ASN A 104 -9.19 18.23 11.35
CA ASN A 104 -8.05 19.07 11.67
C ASN A 104 -6.80 18.75 10.83
N GLY A 105 -6.98 17.99 9.76
CA GLY A 105 -5.90 17.54 8.90
C GLY A 105 -5.13 16.35 9.45
N GLN A 106 -4.58 15.55 8.54
CA GLN A 106 -3.76 14.39 8.87
C GLN A 106 -2.71 14.17 7.78
N TYR A 107 -1.50 13.85 8.18
CA TYR A 107 -0.47 13.31 7.30
C TYR A 107 0.00 11.97 7.84
N GLN A 108 0.04 10.98 6.98
CA GLN A 108 0.55 9.66 7.29
C GLN A 108 1.60 9.25 6.27
N GLU A 109 2.70 8.71 6.77
CA GLU A 109 3.73 8.11 5.94
C GLU A 109 4.01 6.69 6.44
N ASP A 110 4.00 5.72 5.53
CA ASP A 110 4.37 4.34 5.77
C ASP A 110 5.56 3.98 4.87
N ALA A 111 6.61 3.44 5.46
CA ALA A 111 7.73 2.83 4.76
C ALA A 111 7.75 1.34 5.10
N LEU A 112 7.68 0.50 4.08
CA LEU A 112 7.64 -0.95 4.20
C LEU A 112 8.82 -1.54 3.46
N ASP A 113 9.63 -2.35 4.17
CA ASP A 113 10.73 -3.11 3.60
C ASP A 113 10.38 -4.58 3.64
N ILE A 114 10.37 -5.22 2.48
CA ILE A 114 10.03 -6.62 2.31
C ILE A 114 11.21 -7.32 1.65
N ARG A 115 11.72 -8.37 2.26
CA ARG A 115 12.75 -9.21 1.70
C ARG A 115 12.33 -10.67 1.81
N ASN A 116 12.24 -11.33 0.66
CA ASN A 116 12.03 -12.76 0.56
C ASN A 116 13.27 -13.39 -0.05
N SER A 117 13.82 -14.42 0.57
CA SER A 117 14.92 -15.21 0.01
C SER A 117 14.60 -16.68 0.12
N ALA A 118 14.90 -17.42 -0.93
CA ALA A 118 14.73 -18.86 -0.98
C ALA A 118 15.92 -19.54 -1.63
N LEU A 119 16.19 -20.77 -1.21
CA LEU A 119 17.17 -21.64 -1.79
C LEU A 119 16.62 -23.06 -1.86
N ASP A 120 16.58 -23.61 -3.05
CA ASP A 120 16.22 -25.01 -3.30
C ASP A 120 17.42 -25.76 -3.83
N VAL A 121 17.64 -26.96 -3.31
CA VAL A 121 18.65 -27.92 -3.82
C VAL A 121 17.93 -29.22 -4.09
N ILE A 122 17.97 -29.67 -5.33
CA ILE A 122 17.26 -30.86 -5.80
C ILE A 122 18.26 -31.80 -6.46
N GLY A 123 18.38 -33.01 -5.92
CA GLY A 123 19.12 -34.11 -6.53
C GLY A 123 18.15 -35.01 -7.30
N LYS A 124 18.49 -35.34 -8.55
CA LYS A 124 17.73 -36.25 -9.38
C LYS A 124 18.65 -37.33 -9.95
N ALA A 125 18.28 -38.58 -9.75
CA ALA A 125 18.98 -39.73 -10.27
C ALA A 125 18.05 -40.58 -11.16
N ASN A 126 18.52 -40.99 -12.33
CA ASN A 126 17.78 -41.85 -13.26
C ASN A 126 18.57 -43.15 -13.42
N PHE A 127 17.92 -44.27 -13.16
CA PHE A 127 18.47 -45.61 -13.25
C PHE A 127 17.68 -46.41 -14.27
N GLU A 128 18.37 -46.99 -15.25
CA GLU A 128 17.83 -47.98 -16.15
C GLU A 128 18.02 -49.35 -15.50
N LEU A 129 16.94 -49.93 -14.95
CA LEU A 129 17.00 -51.22 -14.27
C LEU A 129 16.91 -52.39 -15.24
N SER A 130 16.21 -52.23 -16.36
CA SER A 130 16.08 -53.13 -17.48
C SER A 130 15.62 -52.36 -18.72
N ASP A 131 15.56 -53.01 -19.88
CA ASP A 131 15.09 -52.39 -21.13
C ASP A 131 13.68 -51.82 -21.02
N ASP A 132 12.84 -52.34 -20.11
CA ASP A 132 11.46 -51.93 -19.91
C ASP A 132 11.24 -51.12 -18.62
N ILE A 133 12.24 -50.99 -17.74
CA ILE A 133 12.08 -50.40 -16.42
C ILE A 133 13.09 -49.29 -16.17
N ASN A 134 12.59 -48.06 -16.08
CA ASN A 134 13.35 -46.87 -15.68
C ASN A 134 12.90 -46.37 -14.31
N LEU A 135 13.82 -46.17 -13.39
CA LEU A 135 13.58 -45.62 -12.06
C LEU A 135 14.13 -44.21 -11.97
N THR A 136 13.32 -43.25 -11.58
CA THR A 136 13.77 -41.89 -11.25
C THR A 136 13.59 -41.65 -9.76
N ALA A 137 14.70 -41.36 -9.07
CA ALA A 137 14.70 -40.94 -7.68
C ALA A 137 14.96 -39.39 -7.60
N THR A 138 14.18 -38.72 -6.79
CA THR A 138 14.36 -37.27 -6.58
C THR A 138 14.35 -37.00 -5.07
N VAL A 139 15.34 -36.24 -4.62
CA VAL A 139 15.42 -35.71 -3.25
C VAL A 139 15.63 -34.21 -3.31
N GLY A 140 14.96 -33.47 -2.44
CA GLY A 140 15.08 -32.02 -2.40
C GLY A 140 15.16 -31.49 -0.99
N TRP A 141 15.84 -30.35 -0.88
CA TRP A 141 15.86 -29.51 0.32
C TRP A 141 15.52 -28.09 -0.07
N SER A 142 14.73 -27.42 0.78
CA SER A 142 14.27 -26.04 0.54
C SER A 142 14.43 -25.22 1.80
N TYR A 143 14.94 -23.99 1.64
CA TYR A 143 15.03 -22.97 2.67
C TYR A 143 14.32 -21.71 2.20
N ASN A 144 13.45 -21.15 3.04
CA ASN A 144 12.75 -19.91 2.78
C ASN A 144 12.88 -18.99 4.00
N ASP A 145 13.24 -17.73 3.74
CA ASP A 145 13.29 -16.66 4.75
C ASP A 145 12.51 -15.44 4.27
N ARG A 146 11.67 -14.89 5.14
CA ARG A 146 10.93 -13.67 4.88
C ARG A 146 11.15 -12.67 5.99
N LYS A 147 11.66 -11.50 5.64
CA LYS A 147 11.81 -10.35 6.52
C LYS A 147 10.83 -9.27 6.11
N TYR A 148 10.17 -8.70 7.09
CA TYR A 148 9.23 -7.61 6.91
C TYR A 148 9.48 -6.57 7.98
N SER A 149 9.66 -5.32 7.57
CA SER A 149 9.78 -4.17 8.45
C SER A 149 8.78 -3.10 8.00
N ARG A 150 8.15 -2.43 8.94
CA ARG A 150 7.28 -1.29 8.67
C ARG A 150 7.58 -0.18 9.66
N ILE A 151 7.80 1.01 9.14
CA ILE A 151 7.87 2.25 9.90
C ILE A 151 6.67 3.08 9.49
N SER A 152 5.88 3.55 10.46
CA SER A 152 4.71 4.38 10.22
C SER A 152 4.77 5.63 11.05
N GLY A 153 4.64 6.78 10.40
CA GLY A 153 4.51 8.09 11.03
C GLY A 153 3.12 8.67 10.77
N ASN A 154 2.51 9.25 11.79
CA ASN A 154 1.20 9.90 11.68
C ASN A 154 1.21 11.22 12.43
N ILE A 155 0.86 12.31 11.73
CA ILE A 155 0.73 13.67 12.25
C ILE A 155 -0.72 14.09 12.06
N THR A 156 -1.33 14.64 13.10
CA THR A 156 -2.71 15.15 13.09
C THR A 156 -2.79 16.53 13.71
N GLY A 157 -3.78 17.32 13.31
CA GLY A 157 -4.01 18.62 13.91
C GLY A 157 -3.05 19.70 13.38
N PHE A 158 -3.14 20.01 12.08
CA PHE A 158 -2.32 21.04 11.47
C PHE A 158 -2.65 22.43 12.01
N LEU A 159 -1.61 23.20 12.30
CA LEU A 159 -1.74 24.59 12.76
C LEU A 159 -2.15 25.53 11.61
N VAL A 160 -1.77 25.18 10.39
CA VAL A 160 -2.04 25.98 9.19
C VAL A 160 -3.13 25.29 8.36
N ASN A 161 -4.17 26.04 8.04
CA ASN A 161 -5.20 25.58 7.11
C ASN A 161 -4.68 25.72 5.67
N SER A 162 -3.99 24.71 5.19
CA SER A 162 -3.49 24.65 3.82
C SER A 162 -4.03 23.41 3.11
N ALA A 163 -4.44 23.60 1.88
CA ALA A 163 -4.81 22.50 0.99
C ALA A 163 -3.56 21.78 0.41
N LYS A 164 -2.36 22.34 0.63
CA LYS A 164 -1.12 21.75 0.09
C LYS A 164 -0.26 21.21 1.21
N ARG A 165 0.18 19.96 1.05
CA ARG A 165 1.05 19.26 1.98
C ARG A 165 2.29 20.08 2.36
N THR A 166 2.97 20.66 1.38
CA THR A 166 4.21 21.44 1.58
C THR A 166 4.03 22.66 2.47
N THR A 167 2.85 23.25 2.47
CA THR A 167 2.56 24.45 3.30
C THR A 167 2.00 24.05 4.67
N ALA A 168 1.34 22.92 4.79
CA ALA A 168 0.73 22.46 6.04
C ALA A 168 1.74 21.85 7.02
N LEU A 169 2.89 21.39 6.51
CA LEU A 169 3.92 20.70 7.30
C LEU A 169 5.13 21.58 7.65
N ASN A 170 5.20 22.79 7.11
CA ASN A 170 6.15 23.83 7.46
C ASN A 170 5.48 24.81 8.43
#